data_c1fa4b40b0574aaf956b9be65b44b185
#
_entry.id   c1fa4b40b0574aaf956b9be65b44b185
#
_cell.length_a   1.000
_cell.length_b   1.000
_cell.length_c   1.000
_cell.angle_alpha   90.00
_cell.angle_beta   90.00
_cell.angle_gamma   90.00
#
_symmetry.space_group_name_H-M   'P 1'
#
loop_
_entity.id
_entity.type
_entity.pdbx_description
1 polymer ?
#
loop_
_entity_poly.entity_id
_entity_poly.type
_entity_poly.pdbx_seq_one_letter_code
_entity_poly.pdbx_strand_id
1 'polypeptide(L)'
;MSELPSADRSWWRQPPLWVSAIPLLIFLLVSAIDLALAKHFTEAGKAVISDALGGVWQWMVMLLFLIALILAISPIGKLRLGGADAKPTFKLFDWCAVLICTLLAGGGVFWSAAEPLYHFQTPSPVFEGVEGSTAAAVDPALAVSFLHWGFLAWALVATTTTITFSILERRGEPLRPRTLLVNIVPRSWVDGSIGHLADGFSVVAAIAGTVGPLGFLSLQLSNAAGQLPWLTDSAGLQSLVVVLLTAVFASAPVSAIQTGMKSPSAVNVPLTLTMAAGLPRLGPGLWLIQHFFSGFLTYLVHLPQMALTPNAIPSNWVNGWTVFYWGWFLGYAPLMGLFTAGVSRGRTIRELVLAVAILCPIVTNVWFTLLGGTGLHLELAGGGISEALAQNGAAAALLTILSQLPLAGVLIPIGLVLVVLFMCTSADSM
;
A
#
# COMPACT_ATOMS: atom_id res chain seq x y z
N MET A 1 -25.93 -15.39 17.71
CA MET A 1 -25.65 -14.09 18.37
C MET A 1 -24.96 -14.44 19.68
N SER A 2 -23.64 -14.51 19.69
CA SER A 2 -22.86 -14.56 20.93
C SER A 2 -22.73 -13.12 21.40
N GLU A 3 -23.16 -12.86 22.60
CA GLU A 3 -23.04 -11.56 23.28
C GLU A 3 -21.60 -11.06 23.15
N LEU A 4 -21.43 -9.85 22.67
CA LEU A 4 -20.15 -9.14 22.74
C LEU A 4 -19.77 -9.11 24.23
N PRO A 5 -18.54 -9.50 24.60
CA PRO A 5 -18.09 -9.39 25.98
C PRO A 5 -18.30 -7.93 26.41
N SER A 6 -18.93 -7.76 27.57
CA SER A 6 -19.09 -6.44 28.21
C SER A 6 -17.77 -5.70 28.11
N ALA A 7 -17.76 -4.53 27.47
CA ALA A 7 -16.58 -3.72 27.29
C ALA A 7 -15.93 -3.52 28.68
N ASP A 8 -14.85 -4.25 28.92
CA ASP A 8 -14.10 -4.14 30.16
C ASP A 8 -13.67 -2.68 30.28
N ARG A 9 -14.20 -1.96 31.28
CA ARG A 9 -13.96 -0.53 31.51
C ARG A 9 -12.49 -0.21 31.83
N SER A 10 -11.61 -1.19 31.71
CA SER A 10 -10.18 -1.09 31.99
C SER A 10 -9.29 -1.17 30.74
N TRP A 11 -9.79 -0.79 29.54
CA TRP A 11 -9.00 -0.76 28.30
C TRP A 11 -7.66 0.00 28.47
N TRP A 12 -7.63 1.05 29.29
CA TRP A 12 -6.45 1.84 29.62
C TRP A 12 -5.40 1.08 30.43
N ARG A 13 -5.74 -0.10 31.02
CA ARG A 13 -4.79 -0.97 31.72
C ARG A 13 -4.07 -1.95 30.79
N GLN A 14 -4.43 -2.00 29.52
CA GLN A 14 -3.82 -2.93 28.58
C GLN A 14 -2.42 -2.44 28.13
N PRO A 15 -1.35 -3.22 28.38
CA PRO A 15 0.02 -2.80 28.05
C PRO A 15 0.24 -2.42 26.58
N PRO A 16 -0.36 -3.11 25.57
CA PRO A 16 -0.19 -2.71 24.16
C PRO A 16 -0.61 -1.29 23.85
N LEU A 17 -1.63 -0.76 24.56
CA LEU A 17 -2.04 0.63 24.41
C LEU A 17 -0.89 1.60 24.72
N TRP A 18 -0.20 1.40 25.84
CA TRP A 18 0.88 2.27 26.25
C TRP A 18 2.15 2.07 25.42
N VAL A 19 2.41 0.84 24.99
CA VAL A 19 3.49 0.53 24.04
C VAL A 19 3.31 1.29 22.72
N SER A 20 2.07 1.50 22.27
CA SER A 20 1.80 2.27 21.05
C SER A 20 1.66 3.77 21.34
N ALA A 21 0.92 4.17 22.37
CA ALA A 21 0.61 5.56 22.64
C ALA A 21 1.84 6.40 23.03
N ILE A 22 2.74 5.84 23.86
CA ILE A 22 3.91 6.60 24.35
C ILE A 22 4.83 7.04 23.19
N PRO A 23 5.31 6.15 22.29
CA PRO A 23 6.16 6.57 21.18
C PRO A 23 5.46 7.57 20.24
N LEU A 24 4.17 7.37 19.98
CA LEU A 24 3.40 8.29 19.12
C LEU A 24 3.26 9.67 19.77
N LEU A 25 2.96 9.74 21.07
CA LEU A 25 2.89 11.01 21.81
C LEU A 25 4.25 11.72 21.84
N ILE A 26 5.34 10.98 22.09
CA ILE A 26 6.70 11.54 22.05
C ILE A 26 6.98 12.10 20.67
N PHE A 27 6.69 11.34 19.59
CA PHE A 27 6.88 11.80 18.22
C PHE A 27 6.07 13.07 17.92
N LEU A 28 4.80 13.12 18.33
CA LEU A 28 3.95 14.30 18.16
C LEU A 28 4.47 15.52 18.93
N LEU A 29 4.90 15.32 20.18
CA LEU A 29 5.46 16.40 21.01
C LEU A 29 6.76 16.94 20.40
N VAL A 30 7.69 16.06 20.00
CA VAL A 30 8.93 16.48 19.35
C VAL A 30 8.63 17.19 18.02
N SER A 31 7.70 16.69 17.22
CA SER A 31 7.31 17.33 15.96
C SER A 31 6.67 18.71 16.16
N ALA A 32 5.93 18.90 17.25
CA ALA A 32 5.30 20.18 17.57
C ALA A 32 6.31 21.22 18.12
N ILE A 33 7.35 20.76 18.82
CA ILE A 33 8.38 21.63 19.40
C ILE A 33 9.47 21.94 18.37
N ASP A 34 9.97 20.93 17.69
CA ASP A 34 11.04 21.02 16.71
C ASP A 34 10.85 19.98 15.59
N LEU A 35 10.24 20.42 14.50
CA LEU A 35 9.99 19.57 13.33
C LEU A 35 11.30 19.11 12.66
N ALA A 36 12.36 19.94 12.69
CA ALA A 36 13.64 19.60 12.11
C ALA A 36 14.31 18.46 12.88
N LEU A 37 14.21 18.49 14.22
CA LEU A 37 14.69 17.42 15.09
C LEU A 37 13.91 16.11 14.84
N ALA A 38 12.57 16.18 14.77
CA ALA A 38 11.74 15.02 14.47
C ALA A 38 12.12 14.39 13.13
N LYS A 39 12.29 15.22 12.09
CA LYS A 39 12.74 14.79 10.76
C LYS A 39 14.11 14.13 10.81
N HIS A 40 15.08 14.76 11.48
CA HIS A 40 16.43 14.22 11.62
C HIS A 40 16.42 12.83 12.28
N PHE A 41 15.70 12.64 13.40
CA PHE A 41 15.59 11.33 14.04
C PHE A 41 14.92 10.27 13.15
N THR A 42 13.90 10.66 12.41
CA THR A 42 13.19 9.75 11.52
C THR A 42 14.10 9.31 10.36
N GLU A 43 14.82 10.24 9.74
CA GLU A 43 15.76 9.95 8.66
C GLU A 43 16.96 9.13 9.12
N ALA A 44 17.55 9.48 10.27
CA ALA A 44 18.66 8.73 10.86
C ALA A 44 18.21 7.31 11.26
N GLY A 45 17.05 7.17 11.90
CA GLY A 45 16.49 5.87 12.25
C GLY A 45 16.22 5.01 11.02
N LYS A 46 15.62 5.61 9.97
CA LYS A 46 15.41 4.93 8.68
C LYS A 46 16.74 4.44 8.10
N ALA A 47 17.77 5.28 8.05
CA ALA A 47 19.07 4.91 7.50
C ALA A 47 19.69 3.73 8.26
N VAL A 48 19.75 3.80 9.58
CA VAL A 48 20.31 2.72 10.44
C VAL A 48 19.56 1.40 10.24
N ILE A 49 18.22 1.44 10.22
CA ILE A 49 17.40 0.23 10.07
C ILE A 49 17.53 -0.33 8.65
N SER A 50 17.52 0.52 7.63
CA SER A 50 17.66 0.10 6.23
C SER A 50 19.02 -0.54 5.97
N ASP A 51 20.10 0.03 6.50
CA ASP A 51 21.44 -0.52 6.37
C ASP A 51 21.59 -1.86 7.12
N ALA A 52 21.01 -1.97 8.31
CA ALA A 52 21.10 -3.18 9.12
C ALA A 52 20.21 -4.33 8.61
N LEU A 53 19.00 -4.05 8.17
CA LEU A 53 17.96 -5.05 7.87
C LEU A 53 17.58 -5.13 6.40
N GLY A 54 17.99 -4.18 5.56
CA GLY A 54 17.55 -4.11 4.15
C GLY A 54 17.81 -5.40 3.37
N GLY A 55 18.99 -5.98 3.49
CA GLY A 55 19.31 -7.26 2.85
C GLY A 55 18.47 -8.42 3.39
N VAL A 56 18.20 -8.45 4.70
CA VAL A 56 17.34 -9.46 5.32
C VAL A 56 15.89 -9.33 4.80
N TRP A 57 15.38 -8.12 4.70
CA TRP A 57 14.04 -7.86 4.19
C TRP A 57 13.89 -8.26 2.72
N GLN A 58 14.89 -7.96 1.89
CA GLN A 58 14.87 -8.36 0.47
C GLN A 58 14.76 -9.89 0.32
N TRP A 59 15.59 -10.65 1.01
CA TRP A 59 15.53 -12.11 1.00
C TRP A 59 14.21 -12.63 1.60
N MET A 60 13.75 -12.07 2.69
CA MET A 60 12.51 -12.47 3.34
C MET A 60 11.31 -12.29 2.42
N VAL A 61 11.18 -11.14 1.75
CA VAL A 61 10.08 -10.85 0.83
C VAL A 61 10.08 -11.82 -0.35
N MET A 62 11.25 -12.08 -0.93
CA MET A 62 11.39 -13.08 -2.01
C MET A 62 11.01 -14.48 -1.54
N LEU A 63 11.49 -14.91 -0.37
CA LEU A 63 11.16 -16.23 0.18
C LEU A 63 9.67 -16.37 0.49
N LEU A 64 9.03 -15.35 1.05
CA LEU A 64 7.58 -15.36 1.33
C LEU A 64 6.76 -15.52 0.04
N PHE A 65 7.15 -14.86 -1.03
CA PHE A 65 6.53 -15.03 -2.34
C PHE A 65 6.71 -16.45 -2.88
N LEU A 66 7.93 -16.99 -2.86
CA LEU A 66 8.21 -18.36 -3.31
C LEU A 66 7.45 -19.39 -2.47
N ILE A 67 7.40 -19.22 -1.15
CA ILE A 67 6.60 -20.07 -0.25
C ILE A 67 5.12 -20.02 -0.63
N ALA A 68 4.57 -18.83 -0.87
CA ALA A 68 3.18 -18.68 -1.28
C ALA A 68 2.90 -19.45 -2.58
N LEU A 69 3.78 -19.36 -3.59
CA LEU A 69 3.65 -20.10 -4.85
C LEU A 69 3.72 -21.62 -4.63
N ILE A 70 4.70 -22.08 -3.84
CA ILE A 70 4.82 -23.52 -3.50
C ILE A 70 3.56 -24.02 -2.80
N LEU A 71 3.02 -23.27 -1.86
CA LEU A 71 1.77 -23.63 -1.18
C LEU A 71 0.60 -23.71 -2.16
N ALA A 72 0.51 -22.77 -3.11
CA ALA A 72 -0.57 -22.76 -4.10
C ALA A 72 -0.54 -23.96 -5.05
N ILE A 73 0.63 -24.38 -5.53
CA ILE A 73 0.76 -25.52 -6.46
C ILE A 73 0.70 -26.85 -5.75
N SER A 74 1.04 -26.91 -4.46
CA SER A 74 1.04 -28.12 -3.64
C SER A 74 -0.39 -28.65 -3.33
N PRO A 75 -0.54 -29.87 -2.83
CA PRO A 75 -1.81 -30.37 -2.31
C PRO A 75 -2.38 -29.51 -1.16
N ILE A 76 -1.52 -28.84 -0.39
CA ILE A 76 -1.90 -27.93 0.70
C ILE A 76 -2.74 -26.76 0.17
N GLY A 77 -2.52 -26.34 -1.07
CA GLY A 77 -3.32 -25.30 -1.74
C GLY A 77 -4.82 -25.58 -1.81
N LYS A 78 -5.25 -26.84 -1.65
CA LYS A 78 -6.67 -27.22 -1.58
C LYS A 78 -7.31 -27.01 -0.20
N LEU A 79 -6.52 -26.80 0.85
CA LEU A 79 -7.04 -26.58 2.20
C LEU A 79 -7.82 -25.26 2.26
N ARG A 80 -8.95 -25.30 2.99
CA ARG A 80 -9.81 -24.13 3.18
C ARG A 80 -9.41 -23.34 4.41
N LEU A 81 -9.34 -22.03 4.26
CA LEU A 81 -9.17 -21.07 5.35
C LEU A 81 -10.42 -21.09 6.25
N GLY A 82 -10.23 -21.14 7.54
CA GLY A 82 -11.32 -21.27 8.51
C GLY A 82 -11.90 -22.66 8.69
N GLY A 83 -11.35 -23.71 8.02
CA GLY A 83 -11.75 -25.12 8.19
C GLY A 83 -12.46 -25.74 6.99
N ALA A 84 -12.60 -27.07 7.01
CA ALA A 84 -13.14 -27.84 5.87
C ALA A 84 -14.58 -27.44 5.51
N ASP A 85 -15.40 -27.14 6.53
CA ASP A 85 -16.82 -26.80 6.38
C ASP A 85 -17.06 -25.27 6.17
N ALA A 86 -16.01 -24.47 6.22
CA ALA A 86 -16.12 -23.04 6.04
C ALA A 86 -16.59 -22.71 4.61
N LYS A 87 -17.58 -21.82 4.51
CA LYS A 87 -18.12 -21.35 3.24
C LYS A 87 -17.70 -19.91 2.99
N PRO A 88 -17.38 -19.53 1.73
CA PRO A 88 -17.06 -18.15 1.40
C PRO A 88 -18.22 -17.20 1.73
N THR A 89 -17.90 -16.09 2.39
CA THR A 89 -18.88 -15.03 2.73
C THR A 89 -19.19 -14.15 1.53
N PHE A 90 -18.21 -13.96 0.66
CA PHE A 90 -18.31 -13.10 -0.52
C PHE A 90 -18.32 -13.93 -1.80
N LYS A 91 -19.00 -13.46 -2.86
CA LYS A 91 -18.79 -13.96 -4.22
C LYS A 91 -17.36 -13.65 -4.65
N LEU A 92 -16.86 -14.35 -5.67
CA LEU A 92 -15.46 -14.21 -6.10
C LEU A 92 -15.11 -12.77 -6.49
N PHE A 93 -15.94 -12.13 -7.31
CA PHE A 93 -15.73 -10.74 -7.75
C PHE A 93 -15.71 -9.76 -6.56
N ASP A 94 -16.71 -9.83 -5.68
CA ASP A 94 -16.82 -8.94 -4.51
C ASP A 94 -15.62 -9.12 -3.58
N TRP A 95 -15.15 -10.35 -3.39
CA TRP A 95 -13.97 -10.66 -2.59
C TRP A 95 -12.70 -10.04 -3.18
N CYS A 96 -12.45 -10.23 -4.48
CA CYS A 96 -11.31 -9.62 -5.16
C CYS A 96 -11.40 -8.08 -5.12
N ALA A 97 -12.59 -7.51 -5.33
CA ALA A 97 -12.80 -6.07 -5.27
C ALA A 97 -12.50 -5.49 -3.88
N VAL A 98 -12.97 -6.13 -2.82
CA VAL A 98 -12.66 -5.74 -1.43
C VAL A 98 -11.16 -5.82 -1.16
N LEU A 99 -10.50 -6.89 -1.59
CA LEU A 99 -9.05 -7.04 -1.42
C LEU A 99 -8.28 -5.94 -2.17
N ILE A 100 -8.60 -5.70 -3.44
CA ILE A 100 -7.92 -4.66 -4.23
C ILE A 100 -8.15 -3.29 -3.63
N CYS A 101 -9.40 -2.92 -3.33
CA CYS A 101 -9.73 -1.59 -2.80
C CYS A 101 -9.08 -1.34 -1.42
N THR A 102 -8.96 -2.38 -0.59
CA THR A 102 -8.35 -2.24 0.75
C THR A 102 -6.84 -2.26 0.72
N LEU A 103 -6.24 -3.23 0.02
CA LEU A 103 -4.79 -3.46 0.06
C LEU A 103 -4.00 -2.51 -0.85
N LEU A 104 -4.57 -2.10 -2.00
CA LEU A 104 -3.94 -1.06 -2.84
C LEU A 104 -3.92 0.28 -2.13
N ALA A 105 -4.96 0.56 -1.37
CA ALA A 105 -5.10 1.76 -0.56
C ALA A 105 -5.00 3.09 -1.35
N GLY A 106 -5.23 4.19 -0.65
CA GLY A 106 -4.98 5.53 -1.20
C GLY A 106 -3.51 5.76 -1.59
N GLY A 107 -2.57 5.09 -0.89
CA GLY A 107 -1.15 5.15 -1.20
C GLY A 107 -0.82 4.61 -2.59
N GLY A 108 -1.37 3.45 -2.96
CA GLY A 108 -1.14 2.88 -4.30
C GLY A 108 -1.72 3.75 -5.42
N VAL A 109 -2.89 4.36 -5.20
CA VAL A 109 -3.47 5.29 -6.19
C VAL A 109 -2.64 6.57 -6.31
N PHE A 110 -2.15 7.10 -5.19
CA PHE A 110 -1.25 8.26 -5.17
C PHE A 110 0.07 7.98 -5.92
N TRP A 111 0.76 6.91 -5.54
CA TRP A 111 2.06 6.57 -6.10
C TRP A 111 1.99 6.11 -7.55
N SER A 112 0.84 5.58 -8.01
CA SER A 112 0.69 5.18 -9.41
C SER A 112 0.89 6.32 -10.40
N ALA A 113 0.61 7.56 -10.00
CA ALA A 113 0.87 8.74 -10.82
C ALA A 113 2.31 9.26 -10.69
N ALA A 114 2.91 9.17 -9.49
CA ALA A 114 4.18 9.84 -9.19
C ALA A 114 5.41 8.93 -9.34
N GLU A 115 5.35 7.70 -8.86
CA GLU A 115 6.54 6.83 -8.76
C GLU A 115 7.17 6.49 -10.11
N PRO A 116 6.41 6.14 -11.18
CA PRO A 116 7.02 5.93 -12.50
C PRO A 116 7.81 7.13 -13.00
N LEU A 117 7.37 8.35 -12.70
CA LEU A 117 8.07 9.59 -13.10
C LEU A 117 9.36 9.78 -12.31
N TYR A 118 9.41 9.46 -11.02
CA TYR A 118 10.65 9.50 -10.26
C TYR A 118 11.68 8.50 -10.78
N HIS A 119 11.25 7.28 -11.10
CA HIS A 119 12.14 6.27 -11.68
C HIS A 119 12.52 6.57 -13.12
N PHE A 120 11.70 7.30 -13.84
CA PHE A 120 12.03 7.82 -15.17
C PHE A 120 13.12 8.88 -15.12
N GLN A 121 13.05 9.82 -14.15
CA GLN A 121 14.08 10.85 -13.94
C GLN A 121 15.38 10.26 -13.39
N THR A 122 15.27 9.28 -12.48
CA THR A 122 16.40 8.65 -11.81
C THR A 122 16.25 7.12 -11.87
N PRO A 123 16.62 6.50 -12.99
CA PRO A 123 16.50 5.06 -13.17
C PRO A 123 17.20 4.26 -12.07
N SER A 124 16.66 3.08 -11.79
CA SER A 124 17.30 2.16 -10.85
C SER A 124 18.70 1.79 -11.33
N PRO A 125 19.70 1.76 -10.42
CA PRO A 125 21.06 1.33 -10.75
C PRO A 125 21.17 -0.09 -11.32
N VAL A 126 20.13 -0.91 -11.22
CA VAL A 126 20.04 -2.23 -11.88
C VAL A 126 20.06 -2.10 -13.41
N PHE A 127 19.58 -0.97 -13.94
CA PHE A 127 19.55 -0.69 -15.38
C PHE A 127 20.77 0.18 -15.77
N GLU A 128 21.95 -0.41 -15.69
CA GLU A 128 23.20 0.27 -16.01
C GLU A 128 23.16 0.88 -17.42
N GLY A 129 23.63 2.14 -17.55
CA GLY A 129 23.70 2.86 -18.82
C GLY A 129 22.39 3.44 -19.33
N VAL A 130 21.27 3.27 -18.61
CA VAL A 130 20.01 3.93 -18.95
C VAL A 130 20.05 5.36 -18.42
N GLU A 131 20.03 6.33 -19.35
CA GLU A 131 19.96 7.75 -19.02
C GLU A 131 18.52 8.14 -18.62
N GLY A 132 18.39 8.86 -17.51
CA GLY A 132 17.11 9.34 -17.02
C GLY A 132 16.46 10.35 -17.97
N SER A 133 15.15 10.48 -17.92
CA SER A 133 14.34 11.39 -18.74
C SER A 133 14.45 11.12 -20.26
N THR A 134 14.79 9.89 -20.63
CA THR A 134 14.84 9.44 -22.02
C THR A 134 13.80 8.36 -22.33
N ALA A 135 13.49 8.13 -23.60
CA ALA A 135 12.57 7.06 -23.99
C ALA A 135 13.05 5.66 -23.51
N ALA A 136 14.36 5.45 -23.39
CA ALA A 136 14.93 4.21 -22.88
C ALA A 136 14.63 3.97 -21.38
N ALA A 137 14.32 5.01 -20.60
CA ALA A 137 14.01 4.91 -19.19
C ALA A 137 12.55 4.52 -18.90
N VAL A 138 11.67 4.49 -19.89
CA VAL A 138 10.22 4.24 -19.70
C VAL A 138 9.96 2.83 -19.13
N ASP A 139 10.40 1.79 -19.82
CA ASP A 139 10.17 0.41 -19.38
C ASP A 139 10.89 0.07 -18.07
N PRO A 140 12.15 0.50 -17.83
CA PRO A 140 12.79 0.45 -16.52
C PRO A 140 11.99 1.12 -15.41
N ALA A 141 11.45 2.31 -15.63
CA ALA A 141 10.67 3.05 -14.64
C ALA A 141 9.38 2.31 -14.25
N LEU A 142 8.65 1.79 -15.25
CA LEU A 142 7.48 0.95 -15.02
C LEU A 142 7.85 -0.36 -14.31
N ALA A 143 8.93 -1.03 -14.72
CA ALA A 143 9.37 -2.29 -14.13
C ALA A 143 9.70 -2.15 -12.64
N VAL A 144 10.36 -1.07 -12.23
CA VAL A 144 10.64 -0.78 -10.81
C VAL A 144 9.36 -0.51 -10.03
N SER A 145 8.45 0.29 -10.58
CA SER A 145 7.14 0.52 -9.96
C SER A 145 6.34 -0.79 -9.84
N PHE A 146 6.42 -1.68 -10.83
CA PHE A 146 5.82 -3.02 -10.79
C PHE A 146 6.49 -3.93 -9.74
N LEU A 147 7.78 -3.75 -9.45
CA LEU A 147 8.44 -4.44 -8.35
C LEU A 147 7.83 -4.03 -7.01
N HIS A 148 7.75 -2.72 -6.75
CA HIS A 148 7.34 -2.19 -5.46
C HIS A 148 5.85 -2.45 -5.16
N TRP A 149 5.00 -2.48 -6.19
CA TRP A 149 3.54 -2.65 -6.06
C TRP A 149 3.02 -3.97 -6.67
N GLY A 150 3.94 -4.87 -7.03
CA GLY A 150 3.64 -6.11 -7.72
C GLY A 150 3.63 -7.35 -6.81
N PHE A 151 4.07 -8.47 -7.37
CA PHE A 151 3.94 -9.80 -6.78
C PHE A 151 4.50 -9.92 -5.37
N LEU A 152 5.68 -9.36 -5.13
CA LEU A 152 6.38 -9.48 -3.85
C LEU A 152 5.65 -8.72 -2.75
N ALA A 153 5.24 -7.48 -3.03
CA ALA A 153 4.50 -6.63 -2.09
C ALA A 153 3.19 -7.28 -1.65
N TRP A 154 2.40 -7.76 -2.60
CA TRP A 154 1.11 -8.38 -2.32
C TRP A 154 1.24 -9.73 -1.59
N ALA A 155 2.24 -10.53 -1.94
CA ALA A 155 2.53 -11.77 -1.23
C ALA A 155 2.92 -11.51 0.22
N LEU A 156 3.74 -10.49 0.46
CA LEU A 156 4.15 -10.08 1.80
C LEU A 156 2.96 -9.62 2.64
N VAL A 157 2.19 -8.66 2.13
CA VAL A 157 1.17 -7.95 2.91
C VAL A 157 0.02 -8.85 3.32
N ALA A 158 -0.44 -9.75 2.45
CA ALA A 158 -1.71 -10.41 2.69
C ALA A 158 -1.78 -11.91 2.36
N THR A 159 -0.66 -12.59 2.11
CA THR A 159 -0.71 -14.02 1.74
C THR A 159 -0.24 -14.92 2.87
N THR A 160 1.04 -14.89 3.21
CA THR A 160 1.62 -15.78 4.22
C THR A 160 1.12 -15.49 5.62
N THR A 161 0.95 -14.23 5.97
CA THR A 161 0.34 -13.79 7.25
C THR A 161 -1.10 -14.29 7.37
N THR A 162 -1.91 -14.16 6.31
CA THR A 162 -3.30 -14.65 6.26
C THR A 162 -3.38 -16.16 6.47
N ILE A 163 -2.54 -16.93 5.79
CA ILE A 163 -2.48 -18.39 5.94
C ILE A 163 -2.13 -18.76 7.39
N THR A 164 -1.12 -18.08 7.95
CA THR A 164 -0.67 -18.31 9.33
C THR A 164 -1.78 -18.01 10.34
N PHE A 165 -2.44 -16.86 10.24
CA PHE A 165 -3.57 -16.52 11.11
C PHE A 165 -4.72 -17.53 10.99
N SER A 166 -5.07 -17.95 9.77
CA SER A 166 -6.14 -18.92 9.57
C SER A 166 -5.83 -20.30 10.17
N ILE A 167 -4.55 -20.70 10.20
CA ILE A 167 -4.12 -21.94 10.86
C ILE A 167 -4.17 -21.79 12.37
N LEU A 168 -3.70 -20.67 12.91
CA LEU A 168 -3.65 -20.41 14.35
C LEU A 168 -5.07 -20.23 14.93
N GLU A 169 -5.97 -19.53 14.21
CA GLU A 169 -7.39 -19.41 14.58
C GLU A 169 -8.04 -20.80 14.76
N ARG A 170 -7.76 -21.74 13.84
CA ARG A 170 -8.27 -23.12 13.94
C ARG A 170 -7.73 -23.89 15.15
N ARG A 171 -6.60 -23.48 15.71
CA ARG A 171 -6.02 -24.02 16.95
C ARG A 171 -6.55 -23.33 18.20
N GLY A 172 -7.52 -22.39 18.04
CA GLY A 172 -8.11 -21.64 19.14
C GLY A 172 -7.28 -20.43 19.59
N GLU A 173 -6.26 -20.03 18.82
CA GLU A 173 -5.49 -18.85 19.14
C GLU A 173 -6.26 -17.58 18.78
N PRO A 174 -6.18 -16.51 19.59
CA PRO A 174 -6.84 -15.25 19.28
C PRO A 174 -6.19 -14.57 18.08
N LEU A 175 -7.01 -13.93 17.24
CA LEU A 175 -6.51 -13.14 16.09
C LEU A 175 -5.91 -11.81 16.57
N ARG A 176 -4.61 -11.82 16.85
CA ARG A 176 -3.80 -10.67 17.29
C ARG A 176 -2.42 -10.74 16.66
N PRO A 177 -1.70 -9.62 16.46
CA PRO A 177 -0.35 -9.65 15.91
C PRO A 177 0.60 -10.57 16.68
N ARG A 178 0.56 -10.56 18.02
CA ARG A 178 1.38 -11.46 18.87
C ARG A 178 1.19 -12.92 18.57
N THR A 179 0.03 -13.33 18.04
CA THR A 179 -0.27 -14.73 17.73
C THR A 179 0.67 -15.31 16.69
N LEU A 180 1.24 -14.47 15.80
CA LEU A 180 2.27 -14.90 14.85
C LEU A 180 3.53 -15.46 15.53
N LEU A 181 3.76 -15.12 16.79
CA LEU A 181 4.91 -15.57 17.58
C LEU A 181 4.71 -16.93 18.27
N VAL A 182 3.49 -17.47 18.30
CA VAL A 182 3.10 -18.66 19.11
C VAL A 182 3.98 -19.88 18.88
N ASN A 183 4.46 -20.10 17.65
CA ASN A 183 5.32 -21.24 17.34
C ASN A 183 6.81 -20.87 17.22
N ILE A 184 7.17 -19.64 17.53
CA ILE A 184 8.53 -19.10 17.33
C ILE A 184 9.24 -18.90 18.67
N VAL A 185 8.48 -18.44 19.68
CA VAL A 185 9.03 -18.15 21.02
C VAL A 185 8.18 -18.87 22.09
N PRO A 186 8.72 -19.06 23.32
CA PRO A 186 7.98 -19.65 24.42
C PRO A 186 6.64 -18.94 24.71
N ARG A 187 5.61 -19.70 25.10
CA ARG A 187 4.28 -19.17 25.37
C ARG A 187 4.27 -18.04 26.40
N SER A 188 5.10 -18.15 27.43
CA SER A 188 5.26 -17.09 28.43
C SER A 188 5.74 -15.75 27.86
N TRP A 189 6.46 -15.76 26.75
CA TRP A 189 6.88 -14.56 26.05
C TRP A 189 5.76 -13.98 25.18
N VAL A 190 4.97 -14.85 24.53
CA VAL A 190 3.80 -14.43 23.74
C VAL A 190 2.75 -13.77 24.63
N ASP A 191 2.47 -14.35 25.79
CA ASP A 191 1.47 -13.83 26.73
C ASP A 191 2.06 -12.70 27.63
N GLY A 192 3.38 -12.50 27.58
CA GLY A 192 4.12 -11.51 28.37
C GLY A 192 4.51 -10.26 27.56
N SER A 193 5.65 -9.65 27.97
CA SER A 193 6.13 -8.36 27.45
C SER A 193 6.40 -8.39 25.95
N ILE A 194 6.96 -9.47 25.41
CA ILE A 194 7.27 -9.58 23.97
C ILE A 194 6.00 -9.55 23.14
N GLY A 195 4.95 -10.28 23.55
CA GLY A 195 3.66 -10.23 22.87
C GLY A 195 3.01 -8.84 22.97
N HIS A 196 3.12 -8.17 24.11
CA HIS A 196 2.63 -6.80 24.27
C HIS A 196 3.37 -5.81 23.37
N LEU A 197 4.70 -5.96 23.24
CA LEU A 197 5.51 -5.18 22.28
C LEU A 197 5.08 -5.45 20.83
N ALA A 198 4.90 -6.72 20.45
CA ALA A 198 4.45 -7.07 19.10
C ALA A 198 3.10 -6.45 18.73
N ASP A 199 2.11 -6.51 19.63
CA ASP A 199 0.81 -5.88 19.40
C ASP A 199 0.94 -4.35 19.34
N GLY A 200 1.66 -3.73 20.29
CA GLY A 200 1.81 -2.29 20.33
C GLY A 200 2.57 -1.72 19.14
N PHE A 201 3.68 -2.35 18.74
CA PHE A 201 4.42 -1.93 17.54
C PHE A 201 3.65 -2.15 16.25
N SER A 202 2.82 -3.20 16.15
CA SER A 202 1.93 -3.37 14.99
C SER A 202 0.93 -2.23 14.87
N VAL A 203 0.41 -1.71 16.00
CA VAL A 203 -0.44 -0.51 16.01
C VAL A 203 0.33 0.74 15.59
N VAL A 204 1.56 0.93 16.10
CA VAL A 204 2.42 2.07 15.67
C VAL A 204 2.69 2.00 14.16
N ALA A 205 3.03 0.82 13.65
CA ALA A 205 3.31 0.63 12.23
C ALA A 205 2.07 0.91 11.35
N ALA A 206 0.88 0.49 11.79
CA ALA A 206 -0.37 0.78 11.09
C ALA A 206 -0.67 2.29 11.06
N ILE A 207 -0.55 2.96 12.20
CA ILE A 207 -0.77 4.41 12.28
C ILE A 207 0.26 5.15 11.39
N ALA A 208 1.54 4.83 11.51
CA ALA A 208 2.58 5.44 10.70
C ALA A 208 2.34 5.22 9.19
N GLY A 209 1.95 3.99 8.81
CA GLY A 209 1.62 3.65 7.43
C GLY A 209 0.36 4.33 6.90
N THR A 210 -0.58 4.72 7.75
CA THR A 210 -1.82 5.41 7.37
C THR A 210 -1.63 6.93 7.31
N VAL A 211 -0.85 7.48 8.23
CA VAL A 211 -0.62 8.94 8.30
C VAL A 211 0.07 9.48 7.05
N GLY A 212 1.05 8.75 6.50
CA GLY A 212 1.71 9.14 5.25
C GLY A 212 0.73 9.31 4.08
N PRO A 213 -0.01 8.27 3.68
CA PRO A 213 -1.04 8.37 2.64
C PRO A 213 -2.12 9.43 2.91
N LEU A 214 -2.54 9.62 4.16
CA LEU A 214 -3.47 10.68 4.53
C LEU A 214 -2.88 12.07 4.30
N GLY A 215 -1.60 12.27 4.64
CA GLY A 215 -0.86 13.49 4.36
C GLY A 215 -0.78 13.77 2.86
N PHE A 216 -0.40 12.77 2.05
CA PHE A 216 -0.35 12.90 0.59
C PHE A 216 -1.72 13.23 0.00
N LEU A 217 -2.79 12.59 0.46
CA LEU A 217 -4.15 12.88 0.02
C LEU A 217 -4.54 14.32 0.36
N SER A 218 -4.19 14.81 1.56
CA SER A 218 -4.49 16.18 1.95
C SER A 218 -3.77 17.20 1.07
N LEU A 219 -2.51 16.93 0.72
CA LEU A 219 -1.74 17.76 -0.22
C LEU A 219 -2.37 17.77 -1.61
N GLN A 220 -2.81 16.61 -2.13
CA GLN A 220 -3.50 16.53 -3.43
C GLN A 220 -4.81 17.33 -3.44
N LEU A 221 -5.63 17.17 -2.40
CA LEU A 221 -6.91 17.87 -2.31
C LEU A 221 -6.73 19.37 -2.10
N SER A 222 -5.75 19.78 -1.29
CA SER A 222 -5.44 21.20 -1.08
C SER A 222 -4.89 21.84 -2.37
N ASN A 223 -4.01 21.17 -3.08
CA ASN A 223 -3.48 21.63 -4.37
C ASN A 223 -4.60 21.76 -5.41
N ALA A 224 -5.52 20.78 -5.48
CA ALA A 224 -6.68 20.85 -6.36
C ALA A 224 -7.63 22.00 -5.99
N ALA A 225 -7.91 22.19 -4.69
CA ALA A 225 -8.75 23.26 -4.20
C ALA A 225 -8.12 24.64 -4.44
N GLY A 226 -6.79 24.75 -4.31
CA GLY A 226 -6.03 25.97 -4.58
C GLY A 226 -6.09 26.45 -6.05
N GLN A 227 -6.56 25.61 -6.97
CA GLN A 227 -6.83 26.02 -8.35
C GLN A 227 -8.17 26.80 -8.49
N LEU A 228 -9.01 26.79 -7.46
CA LEU A 228 -10.25 27.58 -7.43
C LEU A 228 -9.92 29.05 -7.14
N PRO A 229 -10.57 30.03 -7.82
CA PRO A 229 -10.20 31.45 -7.71
C PRO A 229 -10.30 32.06 -6.30
N TRP A 230 -11.06 31.41 -5.42
CA TRP A 230 -11.32 31.89 -4.04
C TRP A 230 -10.61 31.09 -2.96
N LEU A 231 -9.80 30.08 -3.32
CA LEU A 231 -9.01 29.29 -2.40
C LEU A 231 -7.53 29.39 -2.75
N THR A 232 -6.70 29.39 -1.73
CA THR A 232 -5.25 29.36 -1.90
C THR A 232 -4.72 28.09 -1.24
N ASP A 233 -3.87 27.33 -1.94
CA ASP A 233 -3.16 26.23 -1.31
C ASP A 233 -2.27 26.77 -0.19
N SER A 234 -2.55 26.33 1.02
CA SER A 234 -1.92 26.83 2.23
C SER A 234 -1.88 25.74 3.30
N ALA A 235 -0.96 25.90 4.25
CA ALA A 235 -0.90 24.98 5.41
C ALA A 235 -2.23 24.93 6.20
N GLY A 236 -2.99 26.05 6.23
CA GLY A 236 -4.32 26.08 6.85
C GLY A 236 -5.34 25.22 6.11
N LEU A 237 -5.37 25.31 4.77
CA LEU A 237 -6.24 24.49 3.92
C LEU A 237 -5.85 23.00 4.03
N GLN A 238 -4.57 22.68 3.98
CA GLN A 238 -4.06 21.33 4.16
C GLN A 238 -4.46 20.73 5.51
N SER A 239 -4.31 21.51 6.61
CA SER A 239 -4.73 21.10 7.95
C SER A 239 -6.23 20.88 8.04
N LEU A 240 -7.04 21.76 7.45
CA LEU A 240 -8.49 21.60 7.40
C LEU A 240 -8.88 20.31 6.65
N VAL A 241 -8.25 20.03 5.53
CA VAL A 241 -8.49 18.80 4.75
C VAL A 241 -8.12 17.56 5.58
N VAL A 242 -6.99 17.56 6.28
CA VAL A 242 -6.61 16.46 7.20
C VAL A 242 -7.67 16.24 8.26
N VAL A 243 -8.14 17.30 8.93
CA VAL A 243 -9.17 17.20 9.96
C VAL A 243 -10.48 16.65 9.41
N LEU A 244 -10.92 17.13 8.25
CA LEU A 244 -12.15 16.65 7.59
C LEU A 244 -12.03 15.18 7.19
N LEU A 245 -10.92 14.78 6.58
CA LEU A 245 -10.68 13.38 6.20
C LEU A 245 -10.62 12.48 7.44
N THR A 246 -9.92 12.91 8.49
CA THR A 246 -9.86 12.17 9.75
C THR A 246 -11.24 12.02 10.38
N ALA A 247 -12.07 13.06 10.36
CA ALA A 247 -13.44 13.01 10.85
C ALA A 247 -14.30 12.03 10.04
N VAL A 248 -14.16 12.01 8.71
CA VAL A 248 -14.84 11.05 7.83
C VAL A 248 -14.44 9.62 8.17
N PHE A 249 -13.12 9.34 8.31
CA PHE A 249 -12.63 8.00 8.63
C PHE A 249 -13.01 7.57 10.05
N ALA A 250 -12.95 8.48 11.04
CA ALA A 250 -13.33 8.18 12.42
C ALA A 250 -14.84 7.97 12.60
N SER A 251 -15.67 8.55 11.71
CA SER A 251 -17.12 8.38 11.74
C SER A 251 -17.60 7.10 11.04
N ALA A 252 -16.73 6.43 10.28
CA ALA A 252 -17.04 5.15 9.70
C ALA A 252 -17.34 4.15 10.84
N PRO A 253 -18.51 3.51 10.85
CA PRO A 253 -18.90 2.73 12.01
C PRO A 253 -18.00 1.50 12.18
N VAL A 254 -17.37 1.40 13.34
CA VAL A 254 -16.61 0.22 13.79
C VAL A 254 -17.44 -1.09 13.72
N SER A 255 -18.77 -0.96 13.67
CA SER A 255 -19.73 -2.07 13.52
C SER A 255 -19.89 -2.57 12.07
N ALA A 256 -19.26 -1.94 11.10
CA ALA A 256 -19.60 -2.12 9.68
C ALA A 256 -18.62 -2.99 8.88
N ILE A 257 -17.74 -3.80 9.51
CA ILE A 257 -16.87 -4.73 8.78
C ILE A 257 -17.66 -5.59 7.78
N GLN A 258 -18.92 -5.92 8.07
CA GLN A 258 -19.78 -6.69 7.16
C GLN A 258 -20.68 -5.86 6.25
N THR A 259 -21.00 -4.62 6.60
CA THR A 259 -21.91 -3.75 5.84
C THR A 259 -21.22 -2.51 5.27
N GLY A 260 -20.29 -1.90 5.99
CA GLY A 260 -19.59 -0.67 5.60
C GLY A 260 -18.63 -0.83 4.43
N MET A 261 -17.90 -1.95 4.36
CA MET A 261 -16.94 -2.19 3.27
C MET A 261 -17.60 -2.45 1.90
N LYS A 262 -18.85 -2.90 1.86
CA LYS A 262 -19.55 -3.11 0.58
C LYS A 262 -19.93 -1.80 -0.08
N SER A 263 -20.25 -0.77 0.69
CA SER A 263 -20.73 0.50 0.15
C SER A 263 -19.62 1.32 -0.53
N PRO A 264 -18.47 1.61 0.08
CA PRO A 264 -17.38 2.33 -0.59
C PRO A 264 -16.82 1.56 -1.79
N SER A 265 -16.64 0.23 -1.68
CA SER A 265 -16.15 -0.59 -2.80
C SER A 265 -17.16 -0.64 -3.95
N ALA A 266 -18.45 -0.59 -3.68
CA ALA A 266 -19.50 -0.57 -4.72
C ALA A 266 -19.47 0.71 -5.57
N VAL A 267 -18.98 1.83 -5.03
CA VAL A 267 -18.78 3.09 -5.79
C VAL A 267 -17.38 3.11 -6.40
N ASN A 268 -16.38 2.64 -5.67
CA ASN A 268 -14.99 2.68 -6.08
C ASN A 268 -14.73 1.87 -7.37
N VAL A 269 -15.27 0.66 -7.45
CA VAL A 269 -15.05 -0.23 -8.60
C VAL A 269 -15.58 0.37 -9.91
N PRO A 270 -16.84 0.85 -10.03
CA PRO A 270 -17.31 1.50 -11.25
C PRO A 270 -16.49 2.73 -11.64
N LEU A 271 -16.09 3.58 -10.68
CA LEU A 271 -15.27 4.75 -10.97
C LEU A 271 -13.88 4.36 -11.46
N THR A 272 -13.26 3.36 -10.83
CA THR A 272 -11.97 2.81 -11.26
C THR A 272 -12.05 2.26 -12.68
N LEU A 273 -13.08 1.48 -12.99
CA LEU A 273 -13.30 0.95 -14.34
C LEU A 273 -13.55 2.06 -15.37
N THR A 274 -14.26 3.12 -14.97
CA THR A 274 -14.49 4.29 -15.83
C THR A 274 -13.18 4.99 -16.15
N MET A 275 -12.32 5.25 -15.15
CA MET A 275 -10.99 5.81 -15.36
C MET A 275 -10.11 4.86 -16.18
N ALA A 276 -10.09 3.57 -15.86
CA ALA A 276 -9.30 2.56 -16.57
C ALA A 276 -9.70 2.43 -18.05
N ALA A 277 -10.98 2.62 -18.37
CA ALA A 277 -11.45 2.64 -19.75
C ALA A 277 -11.27 4.01 -20.41
N GLY A 278 -11.35 5.09 -19.65
CA GLY A 278 -11.23 6.47 -20.13
C GLY A 278 -9.81 6.86 -20.49
N LEU A 279 -8.85 6.59 -19.60
CA LEU A 279 -7.45 6.98 -19.80
C LEU A 279 -6.84 6.51 -21.13
N PRO A 280 -6.98 5.23 -21.57
CA PRO A 280 -6.47 4.81 -22.85
C PRO A 280 -7.20 5.43 -24.06
N ARG A 281 -8.46 5.83 -23.91
CA ARG A 281 -9.25 6.45 -25.00
C ARG A 281 -8.98 7.92 -25.16
N LEU A 282 -8.71 8.61 -24.05
CA LEU A 282 -8.47 10.05 -24.01
C LEU A 282 -6.97 10.38 -24.07
N GLY A 283 -6.13 9.40 -23.81
CA GLY A 283 -4.68 9.46 -23.81
C GLY A 283 -4.05 8.51 -24.84
N PRO A 284 -2.79 8.10 -24.63
CA PRO A 284 -2.00 7.34 -25.59
C PRO A 284 -2.26 5.80 -25.52
N GLY A 285 -3.50 5.35 -25.71
CA GLY A 285 -3.94 3.99 -25.41
C GLY A 285 -3.08 2.87 -25.99
N LEU A 286 -2.70 2.93 -27.28
CA LEU A 286 -1.85 1.91 -27.91
C LEU A 286 -0.44 1.90 -27.29
N TRP A 287 0.11 3.09 -27.01
CA TRP A 287 1.40 3.26 -26.35
C TRP A 287 1.39 2.66 -24.94
N LEU A 288 0.31 2.89 -24.16
CA LEU A 288 0.14 2.32 -22.82
C LEU A 288 0.09 0.78 -22.87
N ILE A 289 -0.64 0.21 -23.82
CA ILE A 289 -0.70 -1.25 -23.99
C ILE A 289 0.70 -1.80 -24.31
N GLN A 290 1.42 -1.17 -25.24
CA GLN A 290 2.77 -1.58 -25.61
C GLN A 290 3.71 -1.53 -24.40
N HIS A 291 3.77 -0.42 -23.69
CA HIS A 291 4.65 -0.24 -22.53
C HIS A 291 4.21 -1.02 -21.28
N PHE A 292 2.94 -1.38 -21.15
CA PHE A 292 2.55 -2.37 -20.17
C PHE A 292 3.23 -3.71 -20.38
N PHE A 293 3.18 -4.24 -21.61
CA PHE A 293 3.77 -5.55 -21.91
C PHE A 293 5.30 -5.50 -21.90
N SER A 294 5.95 -4.48 -22.46
CA SER A 294 7.41 -4.36 -22.46
C SER A 294 7.94 -4.09 -21.05
N GLY A 295 7.33 -3.18 -20.28
CA GLY A 295 7.68 -2.93 -18.89
C GLY A 295 7.42 -4.13 -17.97
N PHE A 296 6.33 -4.88 -18.21
CA PHE A 296 6.04 -6.09 -17.46
C PHE A 296 7.04 -7.22 -17.77
N LEU A 297 7.44 -7.37 -19.03
CA LEU A 297 8.50 -8.30 -19.40
C LEU A 297 9.83 -7.89 -18.78
N THR A 298 10.18 -6.60 -18.83
CA THR A 298 11.36 -6.04 -18.16
C THR A 298 11.33 -6.33 -16.65
N TYR A 299 10.17 -6.15 -16.01
CA TYR A 299 9.97 -6.51 -14.61
C TYR A 299 10.25 -7.98 -14.33
N LEU A 300 9.68 -8.90 -15.12
CA LEU A 300 9.85 -10.34 -14.91
C LEU A 300 11.30 -10.80 -15.12
N VAL A 301 11.95 -10.29 -16.16
CA VAL A 301 13.34 -10.64 -16.50
C VAL A 301 14.32 -10.16 -15.41
N HIS A 302 14.11 -8.94 -14.88
CA HIS A 302 15.00 -8.34 -13.90
C HIS A 302 14.50 -8.49 -12.45
N LEU A 303 13.40 -9.23 -12.22
CA LEU A 303 12.83 -9.41 -10.88
C LEU A 303 13.86 -9.83 -9.82
N PRO A 304 14.71 -10.86 -10.05
CA PRO A 304 15.68 -11.25 -9.04
C PRO A 304 16.73 -10.16 -8.76
N GLN A 305 17.23 -9.47 -9.79
CA GLN A 305 18.23 -8.42 -9.63
C GLN A 305 17.67 -7.19 -8.90
N MET A 306 16.45 -6.78 -9.24
CA MET A 306 15.79 -5.66 -8.58
C MET A 306 15.38 -5.98 -7.14
N ALA A 307 14.90 -7.20 -6.88
CA ALA A 307 14.44 -7.61 -5.56
C ALA A 307 15.58 -7.93 -4.59
N LEU A 308 16.66 -8.52 -5.10
CA LEU A 308 17.83 -8.97 -4.34
C LEU A 308 19.06 -8.19 -4.80
N THR A 309 19.03 -6.89 -4.59
CA THR A 309 20.04 -5.98 -5.12
C THR A 309 21.45 -6.36 -4.65
N PRO A 310 22.41 -6.59 -5.56
CA PRO A 310 23.79 -6.92 -5.19
C PRO A 310 24.47 -5.80 -4.39
N ASN A 311 25.40 -6.17 -3.50
CA ASN A 311 26.15 -5.21 -2.67
C ASN A 311 26.98 -4.19 -3.48
N ALA A 312 27.19 -4.41 -4.78
CA ALA A 312 27.88 -3.49 -5.68
C ALA A 312 27.02 -2.28 -6.12
N ILE A 313 25.72 -2.32 -5.89
CA ILE A 313 24.79 -1.24 -6.28
C ILE A 313 24.70 -0.19 -5.17
N PRO A 314 24.69 1.13 -5.50
CA PRO A 314 24.61 2.19 -4.51
C PRO A 314 23.44 2.00 -3.55
N SER A 315 23.76 1.84 -2.25
CA SER A 315 22.77 1.54 -1.20
C SER A 315 21.73 2.64 -1.02
N ASN A 316 22.09 3.91 -1.26
CA ASN A 316 21.18 5.06 -1.05
C ASN A 316 19.92 4.98 -1.90
N TRP A 317 20.02 4.60 -3.17
CA TRP A 317 18.85 4.44 -4.03
C TRP A 317 17.98 3.25 -3.56
N VAL A 318 18.63 2.12 -3.30
CA VAL A 318 17.94 0.89 -2.86
C VAL A 318 17.26 1.08 -1.50
N ASN A 319 17.96 1.70 -0.55
CA ASN A 319 17.42 2.01 0.78
C ASN A 319 16.30 3.06 0.71
N GLY A 320 16.43 4.02 -0.22
CA GLY A 320 15.44 5.08 -0.43
C GLY A 320 14.12 4.58 -1.01
N TRP A 321 14.17 3.54 -1.85
CA TRP A 321 13.03 3.01 -2.57
C TRP A 321 12.70 1.57 -2.17
N THR A 322 13.42 0.58 -2.65
CA THR A 322 13.06 -0.83 -2.50
C THR A 322 13.00 -1.27 -1.04
N VAL A 323 14.04 -0.98 -0.25
CA VAL A 323 14.07 -1.34 1.17
C VAL A 323 13.03 -0.55 1.97
N PHE A 324 12.81 0.71 1.63
CA PHE A 324 11.74 1.52 2.23
C PHE A 324 10.36 0.89 2.02
N TYR A 325 10.03 0.47 0.80
CA TYR A 325 8.76 -0.21 0.53
C TYR A 325 8.64 -1.53 1.28
N TRP A 326 9.70 -2.32 1.35
CA TRP A 326 9.66 -3.57 2.11
C TRP A 326 9.44 -3.33 3.60
N GLY A 327 10.12 -2.36 4.19
CA GLY A 327 9.90 -1.96 5.59
C GLY A 327 8.48 -1.48 5.85
N TRP A 328 7.93 -0.67 4.95
CA TRP A 328 6.56 -0.18 5.04
C TRP A 328 5.55 -1.35 5.00
N PHE A 329 5.65 -2.22 4.01
CA PHE A 329 4.73 -3.35 3.85
C PHE A 329 4.89 -4.40 4.96
N LEU A 330 6.09 -4.63 5.47
CA LEU A 330 6.32 -5.50 6.64
C LEU A 330 5.60 -4.98 7.88
N GLY A 331 5.63 -3.68 8.11
CA GLY A 331 4.88 -3.06 9.20
C GLY A 331 3.36 -3.25 9.08
N TYR A 332 2.85 -3.25 7.86
CA TYR A 332 1.43 -3.43 7.55
C TYR A 332 0.96 -4.89 7.59
N ALA A 333 1.84 -5.83 7.26
CA ALA A 333 1.49 -7.23 7.02
C ALA A 333 0.70 -7.91 8.15
N PRO A 334 1.00 -7.70 9.45
CA PRO A 334 0.23 -8.34 10.51
C PRO A 334 -1.25 -7.95 10.51
N LEU A 335 -1.57 -6.67 10.36
CA LEU A 335 -2.95 -6.18 10.38
C LEU A 335 -3.68 -6.48 9.08
N MET A 336 -3.02 -6.32 7.94
CA MET A 336 -3.60 -6.70 6.65
C MET A 336 -3.82 -8.21 6.54
N GLY A 337 -2.95 -9.01 7.15
CA GLY A 337 -3.14 -10.46 7.25
C GLY A 337 -4.36 -10.83 8.09
N LEU A 338 -4.61 -10.13 9.19
CA LEU A 338 -5.82 -10.30 10.02
C LEU A 338 -7.09 -9.96 9.23
N PHE A 339 -7.11 -8.79 8.59
CA PHE A 339 -8.22 -8.37 7.73
C PHE A 339 -8.48 -9.41 6.63
N THR A 340 -7.43 -9.79 5.90
CA THR A 340 -7.55 -10.73 4.77
C THR A 340 -8.01 -12.10 5.24
N ALA A 341 -7.56 -12.59 6.42
CA ALA A 341 -8.04 -13.82 7.01
C ALA A 341 -9.54 -13.78 7.28
N GLY A 342 -10.06 -12.68 7.82
CA GLY A 342 -11.48 -12.46 8.08
C GLY A 342 -12.35 -12.55 6.83
N VAL A 343 -11.95 -11.84 5.75
CA VAL A 343 -12.73 -11.78 4.50
C VAL A 343 -12.51 -13.00 3.59
N SER A 344 -11.45 -13.79 3.82
CA SER A 344 -11.10 -14.94 2.98
C SER A 344 -11.55 -16.29 3.56
N ARG A 345 -12.29 -16.28 4.67
CA ARG A 345 -12.82 -17.52 5.27
C ARG A 345 -13.63 -18.33 4.25
N GLY A 346 -13.37 -19.64 4.17
CA GLY A 346 -14.00 -20.54 3.19
C GLY A 346 -13.31 -20.61 1.82
N ARG A 347 -12.39 -19.69 1.51
CA ARG A 347 -11.53 -19.79 0.33
C ARG A 347 -10.43 -20.80 0.54
N THR A 348 -9.93 -21.38 -0.54
CA THR A 348 -8.74 -22.24 -0.46
C THR A 348 -7.45 -21.40 -0.44
N ILE A 349 -6.36 -21.96 0.07
CA ILE A 349 -5.02 -21.33 0.02
C ILE A 349 -4.65 -21.00 -1.42
N ARG A 350 -4.96 -21.88 -2.38
CA ARG A 350 -4.71 -21.65 -3.80
C ARG A 350 -5.49 -20.44 -4.32
N GLU A 351 -6.79 -20.35 -4.01
CA GLU A 351 -7.60 -19.19 -4.39
C GLU A 351 -7.02 -17.90 -3.79
N LEU A 352 -6.60 -17.93 -2.51
CA LEU A 352 -5.98 -16.78 -1.87
C LEU A 352 -4.70 -16.34 -2.59
N VAL A 353 -3.77 -17.26 -2.84
CA VAL A 353 -2.50 -16.92 -3.51
C VAL A 353 -2.74 -16.41 -4.93
N LEU A 354 -3.59 -17.08 -5.70
CA LEU A 354 -3.89 -16.65 -7.08
C LEU A 354 -4.58 -15.29 -7.12
N ALA A 355 -5.49 -15.01 -6.19
CA ALA A 355 -6.14 -13.71 -6.13
C ALA A 355 -5.19 -12.61 -5.64
N VAL A 356 -4.54 -12.82 -4.48
CA VAL A 356 -3.79 -11.78 -3.78
C VAL A 356 -2.37 -11.61 -4.32
N ALA A 357 -1.64 -12.72 -4.54
CA ALA A 357 -0.24 -12.63 -4.95
C ALA A 357 -0.03 -12.61 -6.47
N ILE A 358 -1.07 -12.86 -7.29
CA ILE A 358 -0.97 -12.86 -8.76
C ILE A 358 -1.95 -11.88 -9.39
N LEU A 359 -3.26 -12.03 -9.20
CA LEU A 359 -4.26 -11.21 -9.90
C LEU A 359 -4.22 -9.75 -9.45
N CYS A 360 -4.24 -9.49 -8.14
CA CYS A 360 -4.21 -8.12 -7.62
C CYS A 360 -2.96 -7.34 -8.06
N PRO A 361 -1.73 -7.91 -8.01
CA PRO A 361 -0.54 -7.26 -8.56
C PRO A 361 -0.65 -6.91 -10.03
N ILE A 362 -1.18 -7.81 -10.87
CA ILE A 362 -1.36 -7.53 -12.31
C ILE A 362 -2.31 -6.34 -12.51
N VAL A 363 -3.44 -6.31 -11.79
CA VAL A 363 -4.39 -5.19 -11.84
C VAL A 363 -3.72 -3.90 -11.36
N THR A 364 -2.91 -3.97 -10.31
CA THR A 364 -2.13 -2.83 -9.81
C THR A 364 -1.14 -2.32 -10.87
N ASN A 365 -0.40 -3.22 -11.52
CA ASN A 365 0.57 -2.85 -12.56
C ASN A 365 -0.13 -2.22 -13.79
N VAL A 366 -1.31 -2.72 -14.16
CA VAL A 366 -2.14 -2.06 -15.18
C VAL A 366 -2.50 -0.64 -14.74
N TRP A 367 -2.91 -0.45 -13.48
CA TRP A 367 -3.25 0.87 -12.94
C TRP A 367 -2.05 1.83 -12.95
N PHE A 368 -0.86 1.37 -12.57
CA PHE A 368 0.38 2.14 -12.64
C PHE A 368 0.73 2.54 -14.09
N THR A 369 0.49 1.66 -15.04
CA THR A 369 0.68 1.98 -16.47
C THR A 369 -0.34 3.01 -16.94
N LEU A 370 -1.59 2.89 -16.54
CA LEU A 370 -2.63 3.82 -16.96
C LEU A 370 -2.36 5.26 -16.50
N LEU A 371 -2.01 5.46 -15.24
CA LEU A 371 -1.73 6.80 -14.70
C LEU A 371 -0.29 7.22 -14.95
N GLY A 372 0.66 6.46 -14.42
CA GLY A 372 2.08 6.80 -14.54
C GLY A 372 2.59 6.72 -15.97
N GLY A 373 2.16 5.69 -16.74
CA GLY A 373 2.48 5.59 -18.16
C GLY A 373 1.92 6.77 -18.97
N THR A 374 0.70 7.24 -18.67
CA THR A 374 0.18 8.48 -19.28
C THR A 374 1.07 9.67 -18.94
N GLY A 375 1.50 9.79 -17.67
CA GLY A 375 2.45 10.84 -17.25
C GLY A 375 3.78 10.76 -17.99
N LEU A 376 4.35 9.56 -18.14
CA LEU A 376 5.59 9.33 -18.89
C LEU A 376 5.46 9.74 -20.37
N HIS A 377 4.34 9.38 -21.00
CA HIS A 377 4.08 9.77 -22.38
C HIS A 377 3.97 11.30 -22.56
N LEU A 378 3.23 11.94 -21.67
CA LEU A 378 3.09 13.40 -21.66
C LEU A 378 4.43 14.10 -21.41
N GLU A 379 5.24 13.56 -20.49
CA GLU A 379 6.57 14.09 -20.19
C GLU A 379 7.50 14.02 -21.40
N LEU A 380 7.53 12.88 -22.10
CA LEU A 380 8.29 12.71 -23.34
C LEU A 380 7.83 13.66 -24.46
N ALA A 381 6.57 14.09 -24.43
CA ALA A 381 6.02 15.08 -25.35
C ALA A 381 6.29 16.56 -24.92
N GLY A 382 7.04 16.77 -23.82
CA GLY A 382 7.34 18.10 -23.29
C GLY A 382 6.26 18.66 -22.38
N GLY A 383 5.47 17.79 -21.73
CA GLY A 383 4.35 18.16 -20.86
C GLY A 383 4.73 18.78 -19.51
N GLY A 384 6.02 18.82 -19.14
CA GLY A 384 6.49 19.46 -17.90
C GLY A 384 6.00 18.83 -16.61
N ILE A 385 5.67 17.52 -16.64
CA ILE A 385 5.21 16.78 -15.44
C ILE A 385 6.34 16.70 -14.41
N SER A 386 7.58 16.45 -14.87
CA SER A 386 8.78 16.39 -14.03
C SER A 386 9.04 17.71 -13.32
N GLU A 387 8.84 18.84 -14.01
CA GLU A 387 8.97 20.17 -13.42
C GLU A 387 7.91 20.41 -12.34
N ALA A 388 6.66 20.05 -12.60
CA ALA A 388 5.58 20.14 -11.62
C ALA A 388 5.87 19.29 -10.36
N LEU A 389 6.46 18.10 -10.51
CA LEU A 389 6.89 17.28 -9.39
C LEU A 389 8.03 17.92 -8.60
N ALA A 390 9.00 18.53 -9.29
CA ALA A 390 10.11 19.19 -8.63
C ALA A 390 9.67 20.42 -7.81
N GLN A 391 8.69 21.17 -8.29
CA GLN A 391 8.18 22.37 -7.63
C GLN A 391 7.17 22.06 -6.51
N ASN A 392 6.26 21.11 -6.73
CA ASN A 392 5.10 20.89 -5.86
C ASN A 392 5.08 19.47 -5.24
N GLY A 393 6.13 18.68 -5.46
CA GLY A 393 6.24 17.31 -4.94
C GLY A 393 5.31 16.31 -5.64
N ALA A 394 5.34 15.08 -5.13
CA ALA A 394 4.58 13.96 -5.69
C ALA A 394 3.06 14.19 -5.74
N ALA A 395 2.52 15.05 -4.88
CA ALA A 395 1.09 15.37 -4.83
C ALA A 395 0.57 16.05 -6.10
N ALA A 396 1.46 16.73 -6.86
CA ALA A 396 1.09 17.39 -8.11
C ALA A 396 0.88 16.43 -9.27
N ALA A 397 1.48 15.22 -9.22
CA ALA A 397 1.54 14.31 -10.37
C ALA A 397 0.15 14.00 -10.97
N LEU A 398 -0.78 13.52 -10.15
CA LEU A 398 -2.12 13.15 -10.62
C LEU A 398 -2.84 14.30 -11.32
N LEU A 399 -2.85 15.47 -10.70
CA LEU A 399 -3.53 16.65 -11.23
C LEU A 399 -2.88 17.14 -12.52
N THR A 400 -1.55 17.20 -12.56
CA THR A 400 -0.81 17.65 -13.74
C THR A 400 -1.03 16.70 -14.92
N ILE A 401 -1.06 15.39 -14.69
CA ILE A 401 -1.37 14.40 -15.72
C ILE A 401 -2.81 14.58 -16.24
N LEU A 402 -3.79 14.59 -15.33
CA LEU A 402 -5.20 14.66 -15.71
C LEU A 402 -5.59 15.99 -16.37
N SER A 403 -4.93 17.10 -16.00
CA SER A 403 -5.20 18.43 -16.56
C SER A 403 -4.79 18.55 -18.04
N GLN A 404 -3.87 17.73 -18.51
CA GLN A 404 -3.40 17.72 -19.90
C GLN A 404 -4.22 16.78 -20.81
N LEU A 405 -5.18 16.02 -20.25
CA LEU A 405 -6.01 15.15 -21.04
C LEU A 405 -7.32 15.82 -21.47
N PRO A 406 -7.92 15.40 -22.60
CA PRO A 406 -9.29 15.79 -22.92
C PRO A 406 -10.23 15.45 -21.76
N LEU A 407 -11.25 16.31 -21.55
CA LEU A 407 -12.20 16.17 -20.44
C LEU A 407 -11.58 16.30 -19.03
N ALA A 408 -10.49 17.03 -18.87
CA ALA A 408 -9.83 17.27 -17.58
C ALA A 408 -10.82 17.69 -16.47
N GLY A 409 -11.80 18.55 -16.79
CA GLY A 409 -12.85 19.00 -15.86
C GLY A 409 -13.72 17.86 -15.30
N VAL A 410 -13.75 16.68 -15.95
CA VAL A 410 -14.44 15.46 -15.48
C VAL A 410 -13.46 14.49 -14.84
N LEU A 411 -12.29 14.33 -15.43
CA LEU A 411 -11.27 13.36 -14.96
C LEU A 411 -10.70 13.74 -13.61
N ILE A 412 -10.44 15.03 -13.37
CA ILE A 412 -9.88 15.52 -12.09
C ILE A 412 -10.82 15.21 -10.92
N PRO A 413 -12.10 15.63 -10.92
CA PRO A 413 -13.01 15.28 -9.84
C PRO A 413 -13.14 13.77 -9.61
N ILE A 414 -13.23 12.97 -10.68
CA ILE A 414 -13.27 11.50 -10.56
C ILE A 414 -11.99 10.96 -9.91
N GLY A 415 -10.81 11.42 -10.35
CA GLY A 415 -9.53 11.01 -9.78
C GLY A 415 -9.41 11.34 -8.30
N LEU A 416 -9.78 12.54 -7.89
CA LEU A 416 -9.77 12.96 -6.49
C LEU A 416 -10.75 12.14 -5.62
N VAL A 417 -11.98 11.92 -6.12
CA VAL A 417 -12.95 11.07 -5.42
C VAL A 417 -12.44 9.65 -5.28
N LEU A 418 -11.80 9.09 -6.32
CA LEU A 418 -11.20 7.76 -6.24
C LEU A 418 -10.14 7.66 -5.14
N VAL A 419 -9.20 8.62 -5.05
CA VAL A 419 -8.16 8.58 -4.02
C VAL A 419 -8.79 8.63 -2.62
N VAL A 420 -9.80 9.47 -2.40
CA VAL A 420 -10.54 9.55 -1.13
C VAL A 420 -11.23 8.23 -0.81
N LEU A 421 -11.96 7.64 -1.76
CA LEU A 421 -12.69 6.38 -1.55
C LEU A 421 -11.76 5.20 -1.29
N PHE A 422 -10.61 5.12 -1.99
CA PHE A 422 -9.60 4.09 -1.72
C PHE A 422 -9.01 4.26 -0.31
N MET A 423 -8.77 5.50 0.12
CA MET A 423 -8.29 5.78 1.47
C MET A 423 -9.33 5.41 2.54
N CYS A 424 -10.62 5.71 2.31
CA CYS A 424 -11.70 5.30 3.21
C CYS A 424 -11.75 3.78 3.38
N THR A 425 -11.71 3.01 2.28
CA THR A 425 -11.75 1.54 2.36
C THR A 425 -10.55 0.94 3.10
N SER A 426 -9.40 1.58 3.04
CA SER A 426 -8.20 1.13 3.77
C SER A 426 -8.25 1.52 5.24
N ALA A 427 -8.64 2.74 5.56
CA ALA A 427 -8.73 3.21 6.94
C ALA A 427 -9.75 2.42 7.76
N ASP A 428 -10.89 2.03 7.16
CA ASP A 428 -11.93 1.22 7.80
C ASP A 428 -11.48 -0.22 8.12
N SER A 429 -10.43 -0.70 7.47
CA SER A 429 -9.93 -2.08 7.61
C SER A 429 -8.81 -2.23 8.64
N MET A 430 -8.26 -1.13 9.13
CA MET A 430 -7.17 -1.06 10.12
C MET A 430 -7.71 -0.78 11.51
#